data_2425df2d486d890aaec7da46967085c0
#
_entry.id   2425df2d486d890aaec7da46967085c0
#
_cell.length_a   1.000
_cell.length_b   1.000
_cell.length_c   1.000
_cell.angle_alpha   90.00
_cell.angle_beta   90.00
_cell.angle_gamma   90.00
#
_symmetry.space_group_name_H-M   'P 1'
#
loop_
_entity.id
_entity.type
_entity.pdbx_description
1 polymer ?
#
loop_
_entity_poly.entity_id
_entity_poly.type
_entity_poly.pdbx_seq_one_letter_code
_entity_poly.pdbx_strand_id
1 'polypeptide(L)'
;MDTPVIDMHSHVGNESKFGMIGDPELYLRVLDAAGVDRAPVSCLFYGDVSRCNDETAAFVAQNPDRFMGVAFVTPYYPEEAIDELERAFDVLGMVFLKLYPSYVFKPIDDEVYAPILDWCNKRSVIVKSHTEYMAGSNTYTDPNRFIGLAQLYPNIRWVLAHSGNVREGQ
;
A
#
# COMPACT_ATOMS: atom_id res chain seq x y z
N MET A 1 -1.33 26.30 14.98
CA MET A 1 -1.22 25.50 13.74
C MET A 1 -1.93 24.19 14.04
N ASP A 2 -3.02 23.93 13.36
CA ASP A 2 -3.71 22.65 13.53
C ASP A 2 -2.85 21.56 12.92
N THR A 3 -2.72 20.44 13.63
CA THR A 3 -1.97 19.28 13.14
C THR A 3 -2.80 18.59 12.07
N PRO A 4 -2.26 18.32 10.86
CA PRO A 4 -3.03 17.68 9.81
C PRO A 4 -3.42 16.25 10.20
N VAL A 5 -4.65 15.87 9.87
CA VAL A 5 -5.16 14.51 10.01
C VAL A 5 -4.96 13.77 8.69
N ILE A 6 -4.26 12.64 8.74
CA ILE A 6 -3.96 11.84 7.55
C ILE A 6 -4.55 10.44 7.72
N ASP A 7 -5.44 10.05 6.81
CA ASP A 7 -5.89 8.65 6.71
C ASP A 7 -4.83 7.82 6.00
N MET A 8 -4.14 6.96 6.72
CA MET A 8 -3.00 6.20 6.18
C MET A 8 -3.39 4.95 5.38
N HIS A 9 -4.69 4.59 5.26
CA HIS A 9 -5.08 3.35 4.59
C HIS A 9 -6.36 3.48 3.78
N SER A 10 -6.21 3.82 2.51
CA SER A 10 -7.33 3.98 1.59
C SER A 10 -7.07 3.30 0.25
N HIS A 11 -8.17 2.91 -0.39
CA HIS A 11 -8.16 2.29 -1.72
C HIS A 11 -9.02 3.08 -2.69
N VAL A 12 -8.61 3.09 -3.95
CA VAL A 12 -9.32 3.73 -5.06
C VAL A 12 -9.49 2.76 -6.23
N GLY A 13 -10.31 3.14 -7.19
CA GLY A 13 -10.68 2.30 -8.32
C GLY A 13 -12.10 1.76 -8.20
N ASN A 14 -12.59 1.19 -9.29
CA ASN A 14 -13.93 0.61 -9.35
C ASN A 14 -13.86 -0.89 -9.08
N GLU A 15 -14.44 -1.34 -7.97
CA GLU A 15 -14.51 -2.76 -7.63
C GLU A 15 -15.90 -3.11 -7.11
N SER A 16 -16.69 -3.71 -7.98
CA SER A 16 -18.11 -4.02 -7.72
C SER A 16 -18.31 -5.02 -6.57
N LYS A 17 -17.35 -5.93 -6.35
CA LYS A 17 -17.41 -6.93 -5.28
C LYS A 17 -17.45 -6.30 -3.90
N PHE A 18 -16.80 -5.13 -3.76
CA PHE A 18 -16.74 -4.37 -2.51
C PHE A 18 -17.62 -3.11 -2.54
N GLY A 19 -18.39 -2.90 -3.62
CA GLY A 19 -19.20 -1.70 -3.80
C GLY A 19 -18.38 -0.41 -3.93
N MET A 20 -17.11 -0.53 -4.34
CA MET A 20 -16.22 0.63 -4.48
C MET A 20 -16.49 1.37 -5.78
N ILE A 21 -16.53 2.69 -5.66
CA ILE A 21 -16.68 3.63 -6.76
C ILE A 21 -15.46 4.55 -6.78
N GLY A 22 -14.75 4.56 -7.91
CA GLY A 22 -13.55 5.38 -8.11
C GLY A 22 -13.91 6.85 -8.45
N ASP A 23 -14.70 7.49 -7.60
CA ASP A 23 -15.12 8.90 -7.74
C ASP A 23 -14.34 9.79 -6.76
N PRO A 24 -13.41 10.61 -7.25
CA PRO A 24 -12.62 11.49 -6.38
C PRO A 24 -13.45 12.54 -5.63
N GLU A 25 -14.52 13.05 -6.23
CA GLU A 25 -15.38 14.04 -5.57
C GLU A 25 -16.17 13.42 -4.41
N LEU A 26 -16.67 12.20 -4.62
CA LEU A 26 -17.32 11.45 -3.54
C LEU A 26 -16.34 11.22 -2.40
N TYR A 27 -15.11 10.84 -2.73
CA TYR A 27 -14.09 10.57 -1.74
C TYR A 27 -13.70 11.83 -0.95
N LEU A 28 -13.54 12.98 -1.62
CA LEU A 28 -13.30 14.26 -0.95
C LEU A 28 -14.41 14.61 0.04
N ARG A 29 -15.68 14.44 -0.33
CA ARG A 29 -16.80 14.68 0.60
C ARG A 29 -16.73 13.79 1.84
N VAL A 30 -16.27 12.54 1.70
CA VAL A 30 -16.08 11.63 2.84
C VAL A 30 -14.93 12.11 3.73
N LEU A 31 -13.79 12.50 3.14
CA LEU A 31 -12.66 13.04 3.91
C LEU A 31 -13.05 14.32 4.65
N ASP A 32 -13.74 15.24 3.98
CA ASP A 32 -14.20 16.50 4.58
C ASP A 32 -15.16 16.25 5.75
N ALA A 33 -16.12 15.32 5.57
CA ALA A 33 -17.06 14.95 6.62
C ALA A 33 -16.38 14.28 7.83
N ALA A 34 -15.25 13.59 7.60
CA ALA A 34 -14.46 12.94 8.63
C ALA A 34 -13.37 13.85 9.24
N GLY A 35 -13.19 15.08 8.74
CA GLY A 35 -12.13 15.98 9.17
C GLY A 35 -10.73 15.50 8.81
N VAL A 36 -10.60 14.75 7.70
CA VAL A 36 -9.33 14.23 7.21
C VAL A 36 -8.76 15.17 6.15
N ASP A 37 -7.53 15.64 6.36
CA ASP A 37 -6.89 16.59 5.45
C ASP A 37 -6.31 15.93 4.21
N ARG A 38 -5.67 14.76 4.35
CA ARG A 38 -5.00 14.05 3.26
C ARG A 38 -5.14 12.53 3.38
N ALA A 39 -5.09 11.84 2.23
CA ALA A 39 -5.12 10.38 2.18
C ALA A 39 -4.14 9.81 1.14
N PRO A 40 -3.21 8.92 1.53
CA PRO A 40 -2.51 8.03 0.62
C PRO A 40 -3.46 6.99 0.04
N VAL A 41 -3.61 6.96 -1.28
CA VAL A 41 -4.55 6.10 -2.00
C VAL A 41 -3.83 5.12 -2.92
N SER A 42 -4.38 3.91 -3.06
CA SER A 42 -3.86 2.88 -3.96
C SER A 42 -4.96 2.09 -4.64
N CYS A 43 -4.83 1.88 -5.93
CA CYS A 43 -5.54 0.83 -6.66
C CYS A 43 -4.74 -0.46 -6.59
N LEU A 44 -5.41 -1.61 -6.40
CA LEU A 44 -4.77 -2.94 -6.34
C LEU A 44 -5.72 -4.07 -6.78
N PHE A 45 -6.83 -3.71 -7.44
CA PHE A 45 -7.90 -4.64 -7.77
C PHE A 45 -7.81 -5.22 -9.18
N TYR A 46 -6.95 -4.65 -10.03
CA TYR A 46 -6.71 -5.17 -11.37
C TYR A 46 -5.59 -6.21 -11.36
N GLY A 47 -5.65 -7.19 -12.24
CA GLY A 47 -4.59 -8.19 -12.39
C GLY A 47 -3.31 -7.63 -13.04
N ASP A 48 -3.34 -6.39 -13.49
CA ASP A 48 -2.26 -5.66 -14.12
C ASP A 48 -1.75 -4.56 -13.16
N VAL A 49 -0.50 -4.69 -12.73
CA VAL A 49 0.15 -3.79 -11.76
C VAL A 49 0.32 -2.38 -12.35
N SER A 50 0.78 -2.27 -13.58
CA SER A 50 0.97 -0.97 -14.22
C SER A 50 -0.33 -0.22 -14.36
N ARG A 51 -1.40 -0.91 -14.71
CA ARG A 51 -2.75 -0.33 -14.76
C ARG A 51 -3.22 0.13 -13.39
N CYS A 52 -2.92 -0.61 -12.32
CA CYS A 52 -3.24 -0.17 -10.96
C CYS A 52 -2.54 1.14 -10.60
N ASN A 53 -1.26 1.25 -10.95
CA ASN A 53 -0.48 2.45 -10.68
C ASN A 53 -0.91 3.64 -11.55
N ASP A 54 -1.25 3.42 -12.81
CA ASP A 54 -1.81 4.45 -13.69
C ASP A 54 -3.15 4.99 -13.17
N GLU A 55 -4.04 4.11 -12.72
CA GLU A 55 -5.33 4.50 -12.11
C GLU A 55 -5.12 5.31 -10.84
N THR A 56 -4.16 4.89 -9.99
CA THR A 56 -3.77 5.64 -8.80
C THR A 56 -3.26 7.04 -9.15
N ALA A 57 -2.37 7.14 -10.14
CA ALA A 57 -1.81 8.42 -10.57
C ALA A 57 -2.90 9.35 -11.14
N ALA A 58 -3.78 8.82 -11.97
CA ALA A 58 -4.89 9.57 -12.55
C ALA A 58 -5.87 10.07 -11.47
N PHE A 59 -6.11 9.29 -10.43
CA PHE A 59 -6.94 9.70 -9.29
C PHE A 59 -6.27 10.83 -8.49
N VAL A 60 -4.98 10.69 -8.16
CA VAL A 60 -4.21 11.70 -7.42
C VAL A 60 -4.14 13.02 -8.18
N ALA A 61 -3.96 12.96 -9.51
CA ALA A 61 -3.84 14.16 -10.36
C ALA A 61 -5.08 15.08 -10.31
N GLN A 62 -6.24 14.56 -9.94
CA GLN A 62 -7.46 15.38 -9.82
C GLN A 62 -7.46 16.26 -8.58
N ASN A 63 -6.79 15.85 -7.50
CA ASN A 63 -6.69 16.61 -6.24
C ASN A 63 -5.36 16.35 -5.52
N PRO A 64 -4.22 16.80 -6.05
CA PRO A 64 -2.88 16.46 -5.55
C PRO A 64 -2.59 17.03 -4.15
N ASP A 65 -3.32 18.04 -3.72
CA ASP A 65 -3.20 18.59 -2.37
C ASP A 65 -3.87 17.70 -1.30
N ARG A 66 -4.81 16.87 -1.71
CA ARG A 66 -5.59 15.99 -0.83
C ARG A 66 -5.17 14.53 -0.92
N PHE A 67 -4.71 14.06 -2.07
CA PHE A 67 -4.32 12.68 -2.31
C PHE A 67 -2.82 12.51 -2.50
N MET A 68 -2.30 11.40 -2.02
CA MET A 68 -0.90 10.98 -2.21
C MET A 68 -0.89 9.59 -2.86
N GLY A 69 -0.07 9.41 -3.89
CA GLY A 69 -0.02 8.15 -4.61
C GLY A 69 0.73 7.06 -3.84
N VAL A 70 0.14 5.88 -3.80
CA VAL A 70 0.74 4.67 -3.25
C VAL A 70 0.90 3.67 -4.39
N ALA A 71 2.14 3.35 -4.75
CA ALA A 71 2.46 2.34 -5.74
C ALA A 71 2.05 0.94 -5.24
N PHE A 72 1.72 0.08 -6.17
CA PHE A 72 1.50 -1.35 -5.91
C PHE A 72 2.37 -2.16 -6.84
N VAL A 73 3.06 -3.18 -6.32
CA VAL A 73 3.79 -4.18 -7.10
C VAL A 73 3.64 -5.56 -6.47
N THR A 74 3.93 -6.59 -7.27
CA THR A 74 4.00 -7.98 -6.82
C THR A 74 5.40 -8.54 -7.06
N PRO A 75 5.89 -9.49 -6.25
CA PRO A 75 7.25 -10.00 -6.37
C PRO A 75 7.41 -11.15 -7.37
N TYR A 76 6.38 -11.50 -8.14
CA TYR A 76 6.42 -12.66 -9.05
C TYR A 76 7.45 -12.51 -10.19
N TYR A 77 7.68 -11.29 -10.64
CA TYR A 77 8.62 -10.94 -11.70
C TYR A 77 9.51 -9.80 -11.16
N PRO A 78 10.64 -10.13 -10.51
CA PRO A 78 11.43 -9.12 -9.79
C PRO A 78 11.95 -7.97 -10.64
N GLU A 79 12.41 -8.25 -11.86
CA GLU A 79 12.91 -7.22 -12.77
C GLU A 79 11.79 -6.24 -13.16
N GLU A 80 10.65 -6.78 -13.60
CA GLU A 80 9.47 -5.99 -13.96
C GLU A 80 8.94 -5.19 -12.74
N ALA A 81 9.01 -5.78 -11.54
CA ALA A 81 8.61 -5.10 -10.32
C ALA A 81 9.50 -3.89 -9.99
N ILE A 82 10.82 -4.00 -10.22
CA ILE A 82 11.76 -2.89 -10.02
C ILE A 82 11.55 -1.81 -11.08
N ASP A 83 11.42 -2.18 -12.35
CA ASP A 83 11.14 -1.22 -13.44
C ASP A 83 9.84 -0.45 -13.15
N GLU A 84 8.80 -1.14 -12.70
CA GLU A 84 7.54 -0.50 -12.33
C GLU A 84 7.65 0.37 -11.08
N LEU A 85 8.45 -0.01 -10.08
CA LEU A 85 8.74 0.85 -8.94
C LEU A 85 9.45 2.14 -9.36
N GLU A 86 10.45 2.05 -10.22
CA GLU A 86 11.15 3.22 -10.75
C GLU A 86 10.17 4.12 -11.51
N ARG A 87 9.34 3.55 -12.38
CA ARG A 87 8.31 4.29 -13.09
C ARG A 87 7.32 4.95 -12.12
N ALA A 88 6.82 4.20 -11.14
CA ALA A 88 5.84 4.70 -10.19
C ALA A 88 6.36 5.88 -9.36
N PHE A 89 7.59 5.77 -8.85
CA PHE A 89 8.17 6.81 -7.99
C PHE A 89 8.75 7.99 -8.77
N ASP A 90 9.45 7.71 -9.89
CA ASP A 90 10.22 8.75 -10.58
C ASP A 90 9.41 9.42 -11.71
N VAL A 91 8.37 8.77 -12.24
CA VAL A 91 7.53 9.32 -13.32
C VAL A 91 6.12 9.65 -12.84
N LEU A 92 5.46 8.74 -12.10
CA LEU A 92 4.09 8.94 -11.65
C LEU A 92 3.98 9.69 -10.31
N GLY A 93 5.10 9.95 -9.63
CA GLY A 93 5.13 10.73 -8.38
C GLY A 93 4.56 10.02 -7.16
N MET A 94 4.60 8.69 -7.13
CA MET A 94 4.20 7.93 -5.97
C MET A 94 5.17 8.17 -4.81
N VAL A 95 4.65 8.13 -3.58
CA VAL A 95 5.43 8.44 -2.36
C VAL A 95 5.44 7.30 -1.34
N PHE A 96 4.59 6.30 -1.53
CA PHE A 96 4.49 5.09 -0.72
C PHE A 96 4.49 3.86 -1.62
N LEU A 97 4.83 2.71 -1.03
CA LEU A 97 4.61 1.40 -1.64
C LEU A 97 3.58 0.60 -0.84
N LYS A 98 2.63 -0.03 -1.51
CA LYS A 98 1.73 -1.05 -0.93
C LYS A 98 2.21 -2.44 -1.31
N LEU A 99 2.37 -3.30 -0.28
CA LEU A 99 2.54 -4.74 -0.45
C LEU A 99 1.32 -5.49 0.12
N TYR A 100 0.90 -6.54 -0.59
CA TYR A 100 -0.25 -7.34 -0.19
C TYR A 100 0.08 -8.85 -0.25
N PRO A 101 0.77 -9.37 0.78
CA PRO A 101 1.27 -10.75 0.79
C PRO A 101 0.20 -11.82 0.57
N SER A 102 -1.03 -11.59 1.05
CA SER A 102 -2.14 -12.53 0.85
C SER A 102 -2.52 -12.73 -0.62
N TYR A 103 -2.29 -11.73 -1.50
CA TYR A 103 -2.52 -11.88 -2.94
C TYR A 103 -1.43 -12.69 -3.63
N VAL A 104 -0.26 -12.76 -3.02
CA VAL A 104 0.93 -13.46 -3.52
C VAL A 104 1.03 -14.88 -2.96
N PHE A 105 0.30 -15.18 -1.88
CA PHE A 105 0.39 -16.45 -1.15
C PHE A 105 1.81 -16.76 -0.65
N LYS A 106 2.54 -15.71 -0.31
CA LYS A 106 3.89 -15.76 0.26
C LYS A 106 3.97 -14.84 1.47
N PRO A 107 4.59 -15.28 2.57
CA PRO A 107 4.77 -14.40 3.72
C PRO A 107 5.66 -13.21 3.37
N ILE A 108 5.43 -12.07 4.02
CA ILE A 108 6.16 -10.83 3.71
C ILE A 108 7.68 -10.95 3.90
N ASP A 109 8.12 -11.89 4.73
CA ASP A 109 9.52 -12.21 5.01
C ASP A 109 10.08 -13.35 4.13
N ASP A 110 9.34 -13.80 3.10
CA ASP A 110 9.84 -14.73 2.08
C ASP A 110 10.87 -14.02 1.19
N GLU A 111 11.91 -14.76 0.80
CA GLU A 111 13.02 -14.26 -0.03
C GLU A 111 12.58 -13.62 -1.36
N VAL A 112 11.39 -14.00 -1.86
CA VAL A 112 10.82 -13.44 -3.09
C VAL A 112 10.63 -11.92 -3.02
N TYR A 113 10.48 -11.36 -1.82
CA TYR A 113 10.36 -9.91 -1.62
C TYR A 113 11.71 -9.19 -1.53
N ALA A 114 12.84 -9.90 -1.38
CA ALA A 114 14.14 -9.28 -1.14
C ALA A 114 14.51 -8.21 -2.18
N PRO A 115 14.35 -8.40 -3.50
CA PRO A 115 14.68 -7.37 -4.49
C PRO A 115 13.89 -6.07 -4.28
N ILE A 116 12.60 -6.18 -3.98
CA ILE A 116 11.71 -5.04 -3.71
C ILE A 116 12.13 -4.33 -2.41
N LEU A 117 12.38 -5.10 -1.34
CA LEU A 117 12.75 -4.57 -0.04
C LEU A 117 14.14 -3.92 -0.07
N ASP A 118 15.09 -4.49 -0.80
CA ASP A 118 16.42 -3.90 -1.05
C ASP A 118 16.29 -2.54 -1.74
N TRP A 119 15.47 -2.47 -2.80
CA TRP A 119 15.20 -1.23 -3.51
C TRP A 119 14.56 -0.18 -2.59
N CYS A 120 13.56 -0.57 -1.81
CA CYS A 120 12.90 0.31 -0.85
C CYS A 120 13.85 0.81 0.24
N ASN A 121 14.71 -0.09 0.75
CA ASN A 121 15.68 0.26 1.80
C ASN A 121 16.72 1.27 1.29
N LYS A 122 17.22 1.10 0.06
CA LYS A 122 18.16 2.04 -0.58
C LYS A 122 17.56 3.44 -0.74
N ARG A 123 16.26 3.53 -1.01
CA ARG A 123 15.53 4.79 -1.27
C ARG A 123 14.78 5.34 -0.04
N SER A 124 14.88 4.67 1.11
CA SER A 124 14.18 5.05 2.36
C SER A 124 12.66 5.20 2.17
N VAL A 125 12.06 4.27 1.45
CA VAL A 125 10.63 4.29 1.09
C VAL A 125 9.76 4.00 2.31
N ILE A 126 8.56 4.59 2.34
CA ILE A 126 7.50 4.20 3.26
C ILE A 126 6.76 3.00 2.65
N VAL A 127 6.83 1.84 3.30
CA VAL A 127 6.17 0.62 2.83
C VAL A 127 4.97 0.32 3.71
N LYS A 128 3.79 0.35 3.10
CA LYS A 128 2.52 -0.04 3.73
C LYS A 128 2.19 -1.49 3.37
N SER A 129 2.15 -2.36 4.35
CA SER A 129 1.73 -3.75 4.14
C SER A 129 0.38 -4.04 4.76
N HIS A 130 -0.40 -4.90 4.09
CA HIS A 130 -1.54 -5.53 4.75
C HIS A 130 -1.03 -6.34 5.94
N THR A 131 -1.69 -6.22 7.08
CA THR A 131 -1.39 -7.04 8.26
C THR A 131 -2.65 -7.63 8.85
N GLU A 132 -2.58 -8.89 9.20
CA GLU A 132 -3.67 -9.63 9.81
C GLU A 132 -3.09 -10.74 10.69
N TYR A 133 -3.51 -10.78 11.94
CA TYR A 133 -3.20 -11.87 12.85
C TYR A 133 -4.45 -12.75 13.01
N MET A 134 -4.28 -14.05 12.85
CA MET A 134 -5.30 -15.04 13.18
C MET A 134 -4.70 -16.04 14.16
N ALA A 135 -5.30 -16.14 15.35
CA ALA A 135 -4.85 -17.08 16.36
C ALA A 135 -4.87 -18.53 15.82
N GLY A 136 -3.73 -19.23 15.95
CA GLY A 136 -3.58 -20.60 15.48
C GLY A 136 -3.33 -20.76 13.98
N SER A 137 -3.21 -19.68 13.21
CA SER A 137 -2.83 -19.72 11.79
C SER A 137 -1.54 -18.92 11.54
N ASN A 138 -0.69 -19.47 10.68
CA ASN A 138 0.50 -18.75 10.20
C ASN A 138 0.11 -17.93 8.98
N THR A 139 -0.41 -16.74 9.20
CA THR A 139 -0.82 -15.87 8.10
C THR A 139 0.40 -15.30 7.36
N TYR A 140 0.25 -15.05 6.06
CA TYR A 140 1.28 -14.40 5.24
C TYR A 140 1.59 -12.97 5.72
N THR A 141 0.71 -12.40 6.51
CA THR A 141 0.66 -11.00 6.90
C THR A 141 0.72 -10.81 8.42
N ASP A 142 1.16 -11.84 9.16
CA ASP A 142 1.33 -11.77 10.61
C ASP A 142 2.26 -10.59 10.98
N PRO A 143 1.81 -9.66 11.85
CA PRO A 143 2.61 -8.50 12.23
C PRO A 143 3.96 -8.86 12.87
N ASN A 144 4.10 -10.03 13.50
CA ASN A 144 5.36 -10.47 14.08
C ASN A 144 6.49 -10.67 13.05
N ARG A 145 6.16 -10.93 11.78
CA ARG A 145 7.13 -11.07 10.69
C ARG A 145 7.92 -9.78 10.43
N PHE A 146 7.33 -8.63 10.75
CA PHE A 146 7.96 -7.31 10.53
C PHE A 146 9.08 -7.00 11.54
N ILE A 147 9.17 -7.73 12.66
CA ILE A 147 10.24 -7.52 13.65
C ILE A 147 11.61 -7.77 13.02
N GLY A 148 11.78 -8.91 12.34
CA GLY A 148 13.02 -9.22 11.63
C GLY A 148 13.27 -8.31 10.42
N LEU A 149 12.22 -8.00 9.67
CA LEU A 149 12.32 -7.11 8.50
C LEU A 149 12.74 -5.68 8.88
N ALA A 150 12.24 -5.15 9.99
CA ALA A 150 12.63 -3.82 10.46
C ALA A 150 14.12 -3.75 10.88
N GLN A 151 14.68 -4.87 11.34
CA GLN A 151 16.11 -4.97 11.64
C GLN A 151 16.94 -5.12 10.36
N LEU A 152 16.46 -5.91 9.41
CA LEU A 152 17.19 -6.20 8.16
C LEU A 152 17.15 -5.01 7.19
N TYR A 153 16.05 -4.25 7.18
CA TYR A 153 15.78 -3.11 6.31
C TYR A 153 15.53 -1.82 7.12
N PRO A 154 16.55 -1.29 7.81
CA PRO A 154 16.38 -0.22 8.80
C PRO A 154 15.97 1.14 8.21
N ASN A 155 16.15 1.34 6.91
CA ASN A 155 15.75 2.58 6.25
C ASN A 155 14.29 2.55 5.74
N ILE A 156 13.64 1.38 5.73
CA ILE A 156 12.22 1.29 5.40
C ILE A 156 11.39 1.79 6.58
N ARG A 157 10.47 2.70 6.31
CA ARG A 157 9.45 3.12 7.27
C ARG A 157 8.20 2.28 7.07
N TRP A 158 7.97 1.34 7.97
CA TRP A 158 6.86 0.40 7.87
C TRP A 158 5.55 1.02 8.37
N VAL A 159 4.48 0.81 7.61
CA VAL A 159 3.10 1.08 8.01
C VAL A 159 2.33 -0.23 7.99
N LEU A 160 1.94 -0.70 9.16
CA LEU A 160 1.18 -1.94 9.32
C LEU A 160 -0.31 -1.61 9.24
N ALA A 161 -0.91 -1.86 8.08
CA ALA A 161 -2.33 -1.61 7.87
C ALA A 161 -3.20 -2.47 8.80
N HIS A 162 -4.35 -1.94 9.22
CA HIS A 162 -5.29 -2.58 10.16
C HIS A 162 -4.74 -2.81 11.57
N SER A 163 -3.58 -2.24 11.92
CA SER A 163 -2.96 -2.39 13.26
C SER A 163 -2.83 -3.86 13.70
N GLY A 164 -2.58 -4.77 12.73
CA GLY A 164 -2.47 -6.20 12.97
C GLY A 164 -3.80 -6.97 13.00
N ASN A 165 -4.95 -6.29 12.92
CA ASN A 165 -6.29 -6.86 12.79
C ASN A 165 -6.45 -8.26 13.43
N VAL A 166 -6.49 -8.29 14.76
CA VAL A 166 -6.71 -9.55 15.50
C VAL A 166 -8.15 -10.01 15.26
N ARG A 167 -8.34 -11.03 14.45
CA ARG A 167 -9.61 -11.75 14.40
C ARG A 167 -9.60 -12.83 15.46
N GLU A 168 -10.36 -12.63 16.52
CA GLU A 168 -10.71 -13.74 17.41
C GLU A 168 -11.51 -14.74 16.57
N GLY A 169 -11.10 -16.01 16.61
CA GLY A 169 -11.72 -17.05 15.80
C GLY A 169 -13.22 -17.13 16.10
N GLN A 170 -14.02 -17.08 15.04
CA GLN A 170 -15.42 -17.47 15.04
C GLN A 170 -15.52 -18.98 15.07
#